data_c0e9e6c422c6d7e0d6d4d383bccf9f06
#
_entry.id   c0e9e6c422c6d7e0d6d4d383bccf9f06
#
_cell.length_a   1.000
_cell.length_b   1.000
_cell.length_c   1.000
_cell.angle_alpha   90.00
_cell.angle_beta   90.00
_cell.angle_gamma   90.00
#
_symmetry.space_group_name_H-M   'P 1'
#
loop_
_entity.id
_entity.type
_entity.pdbx_description
1 polymer ?
#
loop_
_entity_poly.entity_id
_entity_poly.type
_entity_poly.pdbx_seq_one_letter_code
_entity_poly.pdbx_strand_id
1 'polypeptide(L)'
;MNTYYLVRHGQTLWNTQGRTQGHGNSPLTELGKIQAINLARHLKEYPIDLIYCSDLGRAIETADIIGVELGLDVNPTPALREMGFGEWEGMPIPKIKEKYPELLHLWRNQPDKAKMPG
;
A
#
# COMPACT_ATOMS: atom_id res chain seq x y z
N MET A 1 18.32 -8.71 -19.22
CA MET A 1 17.94 -7.52 -18.44
C MET A 1 16.55 -7.73 -17.85
N ASN A 2 16.39 -7.49 -16.56
CA ASN A 2 15.09 -7.58 -15.89
C ASN A 2 14.33 -6.26 -15.98
N THR A 3 13.05 -6.35 -16.27
CA THR A 3 12.15 -5.20 -16.28
C THR A 3 11.19 -5.32 -15.10
N TYR A 4 11.07 -4.25 -14.33
CA TYR A 4 10.20 -4.21 -13.17
C TYR A 4 9.04 -3.24 -13.40
N TYR A 5 7.84 -3.70 -13.08
CA TYR A 5 6.64 -2.87 -13.11
C TYR A 5 6.17 -2.65 -11.66
N LEU A 6 6.22 -1.42 -11.21
CA LEU A 6 5.80 -1.06 -9.86
C LEU A 6 4.33 -0.66 -9.87
N VAL A 7 3.56 -1.29 -8.99
CA VAL A 7 2.11 -1.10 -8.92
C VAL A 7 1.74 -0.68 -7.50
N ARG A 8 0.92 0.36 -7.40
CA ARG A 8 0.34 0.78 -6.14
C ARG A 8 -0.93 -0.03 -5.87
N HIS A 9 -1.19 -0.38 -4.60
CA HIS A 9 -2.45 -1.05 -4.23
C HIS A 9 -3.66 -0.18 -4.55
N GLY A 10 -4.83 -0.81 -4.65
CA GLY A 10 -6.09 -0.10 -4.86
C GLY A 10 -6.52 0.70 -3.63
N GLN A 11 -7.58 1.51 -3.80
CA GLN A 11 -8.13 2.30 -2.70
C GLN A 11 -8.61 1.40 -1.57
N THR A 12 -8.24 1.76 -0.33
CA THR A 12 -8.71 1.08 0.88
C THR A 12 -9.71 1.94 1.63
N LEU A 13 -10.41 1.33 2.58
CA LEU A 13 -11.35 2.04 3.45
C LEU A 13 -10.64 3.17 4.24
N TRP A 14 -9.43 2.92 4.74
CA TRP A 14 -8.66 3.94 5.45
C TRP A 14 -8.22 5.08 4.53
N ASN A 15 -7.97 4.82 3.24
CA ASN A 15 -7.71 5.89 2.27
C ASN A 15 -8.90 6.86 2.20
N THR A 16 -10.14 6.34 2.15
CA THR A 16 -11.34 7.18 2.10
C THR A 16 -11.54 7.99 3.37
N GLN A 17 -11.03 7.51 4.49
CA GLN A 17 -11.14 8.17 5.80
C GLN A 17 -9.94 9.07 6.13
N GLY A 18 -8.95 9.16 5.23
CA GLY A 18 -7.74 9.94 5.48
C GLY A 18 -6.88 9.41 6.63
N ARG A 19 -6.94 8.10 6.89
CA ARG A 19 -6.15 7.45 7.95
C ARG A 19 -4.82 6.96 7.44
N THR A 20 -3.80 7.09 8.27
CA THR A 20 -2.46 6.54 8.00
C THR A 20 -2.48 5.03 8.11
N GLN A 21 -1.96 4.32 7.11
CA GLN A 21 -2.00 2.86 7.06
C GLN A 21 -0.73 2.19 7.59
N GLY A 22 0.42 2.47 6.99
CA GLY A 22 1.65 1.79 7.35
C GLY A 22 1.49 0.27 7.31
N HIS A 23 1.70 -0.42 8.43
CA HIS A 23 1.43 -1.85 8.60
C HIS A 23 0.00 -2.15 9.05
N GLY A 24 -0.84 -1.13 9.27
CA GLY A 24 -2.25 -1.30 9.58
C GLY A 24 -2.99 -1.97 8.43
N ASN A 25 -4.03 -2.74 8.76
CA ASN A 25 -4.75 -3.54 7.78
C ASN A 25 -6.15 -2.97 7.54
N SER A 26 -6.36 -2.42 6.36
CA SER A 26 -7.64 -1.91 5.90
C SER A 26 -7.99 -2.55 4.55
N PRO A 27 -9.21 -3.08 4.39
CA PRO A 27 -9.58 -3.76 3.15
C PRO A 27 -9.71 -2.79 1.97
N LEU A 28 -9.61 -3.32 0.76
CA LEU A 28 -9.92 -2.56 -0.45
C LEU A 28 -11.41 -2.22 -0.47
N THR A 29 -11.71 -1.02 -0.97
CA THR A 29 -13.10 -0.64 -1.29
C THR A 29 -13.51 -1.27 -2.62
N GLU A 30 -14.80 -1.20 -2.97
CA GLU A 30 -15.27 -1.64 -4.29
C GLU A 30 -14.53 -0.89 -5.41
N LEU A 31 -14.30 0.42 -5.24
CA LEU A 31 -13.51 1.18 -6.20
C LEU A 31 -12.07 0.67 -6.27
N GLY A 32 -11.45 0.35 -5.12
CA GLY A 32 -10.11 -0.22 -5.07
C GLY A 32 -9.99 -1.53 -5.85
N LYS A 33 -10.98 -2.39 -5.75
CA LYS A 33 -11.06 -3.64 -6.52
C LYS A 33 -11.20 -3.38 -8.02
N ILE A 34 -12.04 -2.43 -8.40
CA ILE A 34 -12.22 -2.02 -9.80
C ILE A 34 -10.92 -1.46 -10.36
N GLN A 35 -10.21 -0.64 -9.60
CA GLN A 35 -8.90 -0.10 -9.98
C GLN A 35 -7.90 -1.23 -10.26
N ALA A 36 -7.87 -2.25 -9.40
CA ALA A 36 -6.98 -3.41 -9.57
C ALA A 36 -7.34 -4.22 -10.83
N ILE A 37 -8.63 -4.43 -11.09
CA ILE A 37 -9.09 -5.14 -12.29
C ILE A 37 -8.70 -4.38 -13.56
N ASN A 38 -8.92 -3.07 -13.60
CA ASN A 38 -8.59 -2.24 -14.75
C ASN A 38 -7.10 -2.22 -15.01
N LEU A 39 -6.29 -2.12 -13.95
CA LEU A 39 -4.84 -2.17 -14.06
C LEU A 39 -4.38 -3.53 -14.59
N ALA A 40 -4.95 -4.63 -14.08
CA ALA A 40 -4.61 -5.98 -14.51
C ALA A 40 -4.88 -6.18 -16.01
N ARG A 41 -5.99 -5.67 -16.51
CA ARG A 41 -6.32 -5.72 -17.93
C ARG A 41 -5.31 -4.97 -18.78
N HIS A 42 -4.85 -3.81 -18.28
CA HIS A 42 -3.80 -3.04 -18.96
C HIS A 42 -2.46 -3.80 -18.94
N LEU A 43 -2.12 -4.44 -17.83
CA LEU A 43 -0.88 -5.20 -17.69
C LEU A 43 -0.79 -6.42 -18.61
N LYS A 44 -1.90 -6.92 -19.14
CA LYS A 44 -1.90 -8.02 -20.12
C LYS A 44 -1.12 -7.68 -21.39
N GLU A 45 -0.94 -6.41 -21.69
CA GLU A 45 -0.18 -5.94 -22.85
C GLU A 45 1.33 -6.04 -22.65
N TYR A 46 1.79 -6.37 -21.43
CA TYR A 46 3.19 -6.45 -21.07
C TYR A 46 3.61 -7.89 -20.76
N PRO A 47 4.88 -8.25 -21.02
CA PRO A 47 5.37 -9.61 -20.77
C PRO A 47 5.70 -9.80 -19.29
N ILE A 48 4.70 -10.03 -18.47
CA ILE A 48 4.87 -10.21 -17.02
C ILE A 48 4.97 -11.69 -16.70
N ASP A 49 6.03 -12.10 -16.02
CA ASP A 49 6.32 -13.49 -15.67
C ASP A 49 6.07 -13.80 -14.19
N LEU A 50 6.31 -12.84 -13.32
CA LEU A 50 6.26 -13.03 -11.86
C LEU A 50 5.57 -11.86 -11.19
N ILE A 51 4.84 -12.15 -10.11
CA ILE A 51 4.21 -11.14 -9.26
C ILE A 51 4.74 -11.30 -7.84
N TYR A 52 5.32 -10.22 -7.31
CA TYR A 52 5.69 -10.10 -5.90
C TYR A 52 4.87 -8.99 -5.28
N CYS A 53 4.44 -9.16 -4.04
CA CYS A 53 3.72 -8.13 -3.31
C CYS A 53 4.13 -8.10 -1.84
N SER A 54 3.78 -7.01 -1.16
CA SER A 54 3.82 -6.97 0.30
C SER A 54 2.87 -8.04 0.85
N ASP A 55 3.16 -8.55 2.04
CA ASP A 55 2.29 -9.51 2.73
C ASP A 55 1.17 -8.84 3.53
N LEU A 56 1.00 -7.52 3.42
CA LEU A 56 -0.13 -6.81 4.02
C LEU A 56 -1.41 -7.04 3.21
N GLY A 57 -2.55 -7.10 3.90
CA GLY A 57 -3.83 -7.49 3.30
C GLY A 57 -4.20 -6.71 2.04
N ARG A 58 -4.06 -5.37 2.05
CA ARG A 58 -4.40 -4.54 0.89
C ARG A 58 -3.53 -4.83 -0.34
N ALA A 59 -2.26 -5.16 -0.11
CA ALA A 59 -1.34 -5.51 -1.19
C ALA A 59 -1.64 -6.90 -1.74
N ILE A 60 -1.93 -7.86 -0.87
CA ILE A 60 -2.32 -9.22 -1.26
C ILE A 60 -3.62 -9.20 -2.04
N GLU A 61 -4.63 -8.48 -1.57
CA GLU A 61 -5.92 -8.36 -2.30
C GLU A 61 -5.72 -7.80 -3.71
N THR A 62 -4.94 -6.72 -3.83
CA THR A 62 -4.65 -6.10 -5.13
C THR A 62 -3.89 -7.08 -6.04
N ALA A 63 -2.86 -7.73 -5.50
CA ALA A 63 -2.04 -8.66 -6.25
C ALA A 63 -2.81 -9.91 -6.68
N ASP A 64 -3.70 -10.44 -5.83
CA ASP A 64 -4.54 -11.60 -6.16
C ASP A 64 -5.47 -11.29 -7.33
N ILE A 65 -6.06 -10.10 -7.36
CA ILE A 65 -6.91 -9.66 -8.47
C ILE A 65 -6.09 -9.63 -9.78
N ILE A 66 -4.88 -9.08 -9.72
CA ILE A 66 -3.98 -9.03 -10.87
C ILE A 66 -3.54 -10.43 -11.29
N GLY A 67 -3.20 -11.28 -10.33
CA GLY A 67 -2.77 -12.65 -10.58
C GLY A 67 -3.81 -13.50 -11.28
N VAL A 68 -5.07 -13.39 -10.87
CA VAL A 68 -6.20 -14.09 -11.52
C VAL A 68 -6.32 -13.65 -12.98
N GLU A 69 -6.24 -12.35 -13.25
CA GLU A 69 -6.37 -11.81 -14.59
C GLU A 69 -5.21 -12.18 -15.50
N LEU A 70 -3.98 -12.24 -14.96
CA LEU A 70 -2.77 -12.59 -15.72
C LEU A 70 -2.48 -14.10 -15.75
N GLY A 71 -3.17 -14.89 -14.93
CA GLY A 71 -2.91 -16.31 -14.81
C GLY A 71 -1.58 -16.62 -14.11
N LEU A 72 -1.17 -15.80 -13.16
CA LEU A 72 0.09 -15.92 -12.43
C LEU A 72 -0.15 -16.08 -10.93
N ASP A 73 0.73 -16.85 -10.28
CA ASP A 73 0.74 -16.97 -8.83
C ASP A 73 1.33 -15.71 -8.20
N VAL A 74 0.84 -15.37 -7.01
CA VAL A 74 1.30 -14.22 -6.24
C VAL A 74 2.29 -14.68 -5.17
N ASN A 75 3.38 -13.93 -5.00
CA ASN A 75 4.45 -14.23 -4.06
C ASN A 75 4.53 -13.12 -2.98
N PRO A 76 3.82 -13.26 -1.86
CA PRO A 76 3.89 -12.26 -0.79
C PRO A 76 5.25 -12.28 -0.07
N THR A 77 5.73 -11.10 0.31
CA THR A 77 6.98 -10.98 1.07
C THR A 77 6.93 -9.76 1.99
N PRO A 78 7.37 -9.90 3.27
CA PRO A 78 7.47 -8.77 4.17
C PRO A 78 8.52 -7.73 3.74
N ALA A 79 9.45 -8.11 2.86
CA ALA A 79 10.47 -7.19 2.35
C ALA A 79 9.89 -6.03 1.53
N LEU A 80 8.65 -6.17 1.03
CA LEU A 80 7.97 -5.13 0.26
C LEU A 80 6.95 -4.33 1.08
N ARG A 81 6.90 -4.53 2.40
CA ARG A 81 6.01 -3.74 3.26
C ARG A 81 6.35 -2.27 3.17
N GLU A 82 5.29 -1.46 3.20
CA GLU A 82 5.41 -0.04 3.43
C GLU A 82 6.00 0.22 4.82
N MET A 83 6.53 1.42 5.07
CA MET A 83 7.02 1.81 6.37
C MET A 83 5.95 1.65 7.45
N GLY A 84 6.33 1.11 8.59
CA GLY A 84 5.47 1.07 9.77
C GLY A 84 5.36 2.44 10.42
N PHE A 85 4.14 2.86 10.73
CA PHE A 85 3.87 4.16 11.34
C PHE A 85 3.55 4.10 12.84
N GLY A 86 3.68 2.93 13.48
CA GLY A 86 3.48 2.77 14.92
C GLY A 86 2.11 3.30 15.36
N GLU A 87 2.09 4.19 16.35
CA GLU A 87 0.85 4.77 16.87
C GLU A 87 0.06 5.61 15.85
N TRP A 88 0.68 6.02 14.75
CA TRP A 88 -0.02 6.76 13.71
C TRP A 88 -0.93 5.88 12.85
N GLU A 89 -0.73 4.57 12.88
CA GLU A 89 -1.54 3.65 12.07
C GLU A 89 -3.01 3.71 12.47
N GLY A 90 -3.88 3.91 11.49
CA GLY A 90 -5.30 4.12 11.71
C GLY A 90 -5.67 5.54 12.13
N MET A 91 -4.71 6.40 12.39
CA MET A 91 -4.96 7.76 12.86
C MET A 91 -5.20 8.72 11.66
N PRO A 92 -6.28 9.52 11.67
CA PRO A 92 -6.49 10.55 10.66
C PRO A 92 -5.38 11.61 10.70
N ILE A 93 -5.01 12.13 9.52
CA ILE A 93 -3.93 13.13 9.41
C ILE A 93 -4.17 14.36 10.29
N PRO A 94 -5.40 14.96 10.35
CA PRO A 94 -5.64 16.10 11.24
C PRO A 94 -5.34 15.81 12.70
N LYS A 95 -5.60 14.58 13.16
CA LYS A 95 -5.33 14.17 14.52
C LYS A 95 -3.83 13.98 14.79
N ILE A 96 -3.06 13.51 13.82
CA ILE A 96 -1.62 13.45 13.91
C ILE A 96 -1.04 14.86 14.05
N LYS A 97 -1.53 15.79 13.25
CA LYS A 97 -1.10 17.18 13.29
C LYS A 97 -1.39 17.84 14.65
N GLU A 98 -2.53 17.51 15.26
CA GLU A 98 -2.91 18.00 16.59
C GLU A 98 -2.03 17.42 17.69
N LYS A 99 -1.80 16.11 17.65
CA LYS A 99 -1.12 15.35 18.71
C LYS A 99 0.40 15.33 18.58
N TYR A 100 0.91 15.34 17.36
CA TYR A 100 2.35 15.23 17.05
C TYR A 100 2.80 16.28 16.03
N PRO A 101 2.58 17.58 16.25
CA PRO A 101 2.87 18.60 15.24
C PRO A 101 4.35 18.67 14.84
N GLU A 102 5.25 18.52 15.82
CA GLU A 102 6.70 18.59 15.58
C GLU A 102 7.20 17.34 14.85
N LEU A 103 6.73 16.16 15.25
CA LEU A 103 7.13 14.90 14.63
C LEU A 103 6.61 14.80 13.20
N LEU A 104 5.38 15.27 12.94
CA LEU A 104 4.82 15.30 11.59
C LEU A 104 5.64 16.24 10.69
N HIS A 105 6.04 17.40 11.20
CA HIS A 105 6.91 18.33 10.47
C HIS A 105 8.25 17.68 10.15
N LEU A 106 8.86 17.01 11.13
CA LEU A 106 10.13 16.30 10.96
C LEU A 106 10.00 15.17 9.91
N TRP A 107 8.93 14.38 9.97
CA TRP A 107 8.65 13.32 9.02
C TRP A 107 8.54 13.84 7.59
N ARG A 108 7.85 14.95 7.37
CA ARG A 108 7.67 15.55 6.04
C ARG A 108 8.95 16.16 5.46
N ASN A 109 9.80 16.72 6.31
CA ASN A 109 10.99 17.46 5.87
C ASN A 109 12.32 16.70 6.04
N GLN A 110 12.42 15.85 7.07
CA GLN A 110 13.59 15.07 7.38
C GLN A 110 13.18 13.66 7.87
N PRO A 111 12.61 12.82 6.99
CA PRO A 111 12.05 11.52 7.40
C PRO A 111 13.07 10.56 8.01
N ASP A 112 14.33 10.67 7.65
CA ASP A 112 15.43 9.86 8.20
C ASP A 112 15.68 10.12 9.68
N LYS A 113 15.27 11.28 10.20
CA LYS A 113 15.42 11.67 11.60
C LYS A 113 14.16 11.45 12.42
N ALA A 114 13.03 11.20 11.77
CA ALA A 114 11.77 10.96 12.45
C ALA A 114 11.70 9.54 12.99
N LYS A 115 11.29 9.39 14.25
CA LYS A 115 11.07 8.10 14.88
C LYS A 115 9.60 8.00 15.27
N MET A 116 8.90 7.00 14.72
CA MET A 116 7.47 6.83 15.00
C MET A 116 7.22 6.44 16.45
N PRO A 117 6.18 7.01 17.09
CA PRO A 117 5.80 6.63 18.45
C PRO A 117 5.23 5.20 18.46
N GLY A 118 5.56 4.47 19.50
CA GLY A 118 5.10 3.09 19.68
C GLY A 118 5.96 2.01 19.08
#